data_e7b26bc976b1f4db115793624bf72c3b
#
_entry.id   e7b26bc976b1f4db115793624bf72c3b
#
_cell.length_a   1.000
_cell.length_b   1.000
_cell.length_c   1.000
_cell.angle_alpha   90.00
_cell.angle_beta   90.00
_cell.angle_gamma   90.00
#
_symmetry.space_group_name_H-M   'P 1'
#
loop_
_entity.id
_entity.type
_entity.pdbx_description
1 polymer ?
#
loop_
_entity_poly.entity_id
_entity_poly.type
_entity_poly.pdbx_seq_one_letter_code
_entity_poly.pdbx_strand_id
1 'polypeptide(L)'
;MKQTLPVFKSSWQSKLTLPLVWLSIALAMIPSVWSDRVKVEYDTGTHQDTRLERSLSIYVPLNEPATPFVNQGAFEAKLESQLIINARQKVTFEMRGQGKAKLAVNDIETLNSLGEASEPITLSEGKHEIRIHFKSPKGKDAALRLFWKTADFDFEAVPSSALAKRDVTMDSSLRTARHLVAQQKCIACHQTNEPLAMPELLEKGPSLTGLGSRLNPAWVADWILNPSAIRAGAHMPTMFRDESAGEKAAHIATFLASSRGRVKRLGGGDPESGGQLFQELGCYACHSIHDETSDRISLLSVDKKFLNGVLATFLQTPTQHYPDSRMPSFDLSDSEAEDLAAFLRSLNKDKNFKKELSFGNPDIGKNLVISSGC
;
A
#
# COMPACT_ATOMS: atom_id res chain seq x y z
N MET A 1 0.26 70.96 40.51
CA MET A 1 -0.54 71.13 39.28
C MET A 1 -0.66 69.83 38.60
N LYS A 2 -1.81 69.19 38.76
CA LYS A 2 -2.15 67.91 38.10
C LYS A 2 -3.01 68.20 36.89
N GLN A 3 -2.52 67.90 35.69
CA GLN A 3 -3.34 67.99 34.47
C GLN A 3 -3.85 66.58 34.16
N THR A 4 -5.16 66.45 34.24
CA THR A 4 -5.92 65.26 33.82
C THR A 4 -6.26 65.41 32.34
N LEU A 5 -5.90 64.44 31.51
CA LEU A 5 -6.34 64.30 30.13
C LEU A 5 -7.69 63.56 30.04
N PRO A 6 -8.59 63.97 29.12
CA PRO A 6 -9.94 63.42 29.06
C PRO A 6 -9.98 62.07 28.35
N VAL A 7 -10.80 61.15 28.92
CA VAL A 7 -11.16 59.86 28.34
C VAL A 7 -12.15 60.09 27.20
N PHE A 8 -11.78 59.74 25.99
CA PHE A 8 -12.68 59.68 24.84
C PHE A 8 -13.42 58.33 24.87
N LYS A 9 -14.71 58.35 25.21
CA LYS A 9 -15.64 57.24 24.98
C LYS A 9 -16.12 57.33 23.53
N SER A 10 -15.70 56.41 22.66
CA SER A 10 -16.34 56.20 21.36
C SER A 10 -17.17 54.96 21.45
N SER A 11 -18.46 55.12 21.52
CA SER A 11 -19.48 54.12 21.27
C SER A 11 -19.63 53.92 19.76
N TRP A 12 -19.14 52.83 19.25
CA TRP A 12 -19.60 52.31 17.95
C TRP A 12 -19.90 50.84 18.13
N GLN A 13 -21.14 50.54 18.53
CA GLN A 13 -21.74 49.25 18.32
C GLN A 13 -22.36 49.27 16.92
N SER A 14 -21.62 48.88 15.91
CA SER A 14 -22.22 48.43 14.65
C SER A 14 -22.32 46.91 14.65
N LYS A 15 -23.53 46.44 14.76
CA LYS A 15 -23.91 45.05 14.58
C LYS A 15 -23.62 44.64 13.12
N LEU A 16 -22.46 44.07 12.87
CA LEU A 16 -22.20 43.32 11.66
C LEU A 16 -22.45 41.83 11.98
N THR A 17 -23.70 41.40 11.80
CA THR A 17 -24.06 40.00 11.65
C THR A 17 -23.53 39.57 10.29
N LEU A 18 -22.32 39.07 10.24
CA LEU A 18 -21.84 38.27 9.13
C LEU A 18 -22.56 36.92 9.19
N PRO A 19 -23.28 36.49 8.15
CA PRO A 19 -23.76 35.13 8.07
C PRO A 19 -22.52 34.25 8.00
N LEU A 20 -22.37 33.37 8.97
CA LEU A 20 -21.49 32.19 8.89
C LEU A 20 -21.96 31.37 7.68
N VAL A 21 -21.48 31.70 6.50
CA VAL A 21 -21.48 30.81 5.37
C VAL A 21 -20.55 29.70 5.79
N TRP A 22 -21.15 28.61 6.24
CA TRP A 22 -20.49 27.31 6.31
C TRP A 22 -20.01 27.00 4.89
N LEU A 23 -18.78 27.36 4.61
CA LEU A 23 -18.05 26.82 3.48
C LEU A 23 -17.79 25.35 3.85
N SER A 24 -18.84 24.55 3.68
CA SER A 24 -18.70 23.12 3.52
C SER A 24 -17.83 22.96 2.30
N ILE A 25 -16.51 22.95 2.48
CA ILE A 25 -15.61 22.29 1.56
C ILE A 25 -16.02 20.82 1.67
N ALA A 26 -17.08 20.47 0.95
CA ALA A 26 -17.17 19.14 0.42
C ALA A 26 -15.85 18.96 -0.32
N LEU A 27 -14.89 18.32 0.33
CA LEU A 27 -13.86 17.56 -0.37
C LEU A 27 -14.67 16.56 -1.19
N ALA A 28 -15.21 17.03 -2.31
CA ALA A 28 -15.59 16.16 -3.37
C ALA A 28 -14.30 15.34 -3.56
N MET A 29 -14.32 14.09 -3.11
CA MET A 29 -13.42 13.09 -3.64
C MET A 29 -13.59 13.27 -5.14
N ILE A 30 -12.66 14.00 -5.76
CA ILE A 30 -12.53 14.01 -7.19
C ILE A 30 -12.27 12.55 -7.45
N PRO A 31 -13.27 11.78 -7.94
CA PRO A 31 -12.99 10.42 -8.35
C PRO A 31 -11.84 10.63 -9.31
N SER A 32 -10.72 9.98 -9.07
CA SER A 32 -9.56 10.07 -9.95
C SER A 32 -10.12 9.87 -11.35
N VAL A 33 -10.14 10.97 -12.15
CA VAL A 33 -10.77 11.00 -13.49
C VAL A 33 -9.83 10.27 -14.46
N TRP A 34 -9.51 9.05 -14.08
CA TRP A 34 -8.89 8.07 -14.94
C TRP A 34 -10.03 7.37 -15.68
N SER A 35 -10.56 8.05 -16.68
CA SER A 35 -11.61 7.45 -17.49
C SER A 35 -11.01 6.35 -18.34
N ASP A 36 -11.32 5.15 -17.97
CA ASP A 36 -11.04 3.95 -18.74
C ASP A 36 -11.80 4.04 -20.07
N ARG A 37 -11.11 3.80 -21.17
CA ARG A 37 -11.63 4.09 -22.52
C ARG A 37 -11.67 2.87 -23.40
N VAL A 38 -10.95 1.81 -23.01
CA VAL A 38 -10.82 0.57 -23.76
C VAL A 38 -11.29 -0.58 -22.87
N LYS A 39 -12.28 -1.34 -23.33
CA LYS A 39 -12.63 -2.63 -22.73
C LYS A 39 -11.72 -3.69 -23.33
N VAL A 40 -11.05 -4.47 -22.50
CA VAL A 40 -10.22 -5.60 -22.93
C VAL A 40 -10.74 -6.86 -22.27
N GLU A 41 -11.16 -7.82 -23.08
CA GLU A 41 -11.53 -9.16 -22.65
C GLU A 41 -10.37 -10.12 -22.95
N TYR A 42 -9.86 -10.78 -21.93
CA TYR A 42 -8.84 -11.81 -22.04
C TYR A 42 -9.46 -13.18 -21.91
N ASP A 43 -9.05 -14.12 -22.76
CA ASP A 43 -9.54 -15.49 -22.77
C ASP A 43 -8.36 -16.45 -22.95
N THR A 44 -8.20 -17.37 -22.01
CA THR A 44 -7.19 -18.46 -22.09
C THR A 44 -7.82 -19.79 -22.52
N GLY A 45 -9.10 -19.81 -22.85
CA GLY A 45 -9.90 -21.00 -23.11
C GLY A 45 -10.44 -21.69 -21.86
N THR A 46 -9.82 -21.47 -20.72
CA THR A 46 -10.25 -22.01 -19.41
C THR A 46 -10.71 -20.92 -18.45
N HIS A 47 -10.16 -19.73 -18.56
CA HIS A 47 -10.48 -18.56 -17.72
C HIS A 47 -10.63 -17.34 -18.57
N GLN A 48 -11.57 -16.49 -18.18
CA GLN A 48 -11.84 -15.22 -18.83
C GLN A 48 -11.77 -14.11 -17.80
N ASP A 49 -11.27 -12.94 -18.23
CA ASP A 49 -11.26 -11.73 -17.43
C ASP A 49 -11.45 -10.51 -18.30
N THR A 50 -12.13 -9.50 -17.78
CA THR A 50 -12.37 -8.24 -18.47
C THR A 50 -11.74 -7.09 -17.70
N ARG A 51 -10.99 -6.25 -18.41
CA ARG A 51 -10.36 -5.04 -17.85
C ARG A 51 -10.79 -3.79 -18.60
N LEU A 52 -10.71 -2.67 -17.91
CA LEU A 52 -10.79 -1.36 -18.53
C LEU A 52 -9.37 -0.77 -18.58
N GLU A 53 -8.96 -0.37 -19.75
CA GLU A 53 -7.64 0.17 -20.02
C GLU A 53 -7.73 1.58 -20.60
N ARG A 54 -6.62 2.32 -20.58
CA ARG A 54 -6.56 3.69 -21.08
C ARG A 54 -6.22 3.79 -22.56
N SER A 55 -5.59 2.76 -23.09
CA SER A 55 -5.01 2.74 -24.42
C SER A 55 -5.28 1.43 -25.13
N LEU A 56 -5.25 1.47 -26.47
CA LEU A 56 -5.32 0.30 -27.33
C LEU A 56 -3.96 -0.39 -27.39
N SER A 57 -3.54 -0.98 -26.26
CA SER A 57 -2.25 -1.64 -26.13
C SER A 57 -2.32 -2.84 -25.18
N ILE A 58 -1.48 -3.83 -25.44
CA ILE A 58 -1.23 -4.99 -24.60
C ILE A 58 0.28 -5.15 -24.45
N TYR A 59 0.74 -5.47 -23.25
CA TYR A 59 2.07 -6.01 -23.00
C TYR A 59 2.00 -7.04 -21.88
N VAL A 60 2.37 -8.27 -22.21
CA VAL A 60 2.44 -9.38 -21.25
C VAL A 60 3.78 -10.08 -21.46
N PRO A 61 4.68 -10.05 -20.46
CA PRO A 61 5.96 -10.77 -20.53
C PRO A 61 5.77 -12.27 -20.71
N LEU A 62 6.74 -12.91 -21.31
CA LEU A 62 6.78 -14.37 -21.39
C LEU A 62 6.69 -14.99 -19.98
N ASN A 63 5.89 -16.02 -19.86
CA ASN A 63 5.65 -16.71 -18.58
C ASN A 63 4.91 -15.91 -17.50
N GLU A 64 4.28 -14.79 -17.86
CA GLU A 64 3.39 -14.07 -16.97
C GLU A 64 1.93 -14.22 -17.41
N PRO A 65 0.96 -14.21 -16.48
CA PRO A 65 -0.45 -14.20 -16.83
C PRO A 65 -0.86 -12.82 -17.36
N ALA A 66 -1.75 -12.78 -18.33
CA ALA A 66 -2.26 -11.52 -18.89
C ALA A 66 -2.99 -10.66 -17.86
N THR A 67 -3.63 -11.28 -16.88
CA THR A 67 -4.25 -10.65 -15.72
C THR A 67 -4.15 -11.57 -14.51
N PRO A 68 -4.34 -11.05 -13.27
CA PRO A 68 -4.35 -11.90 -12.07
C PRO A 68 -5.48 -12.95 -12.02
N PHE A 69 -6.43 -12.90 -12.93
CA PHE A 69 -7.62 -13.77 -12.94
C PHE A 69 -7.63 -14.78 -14.09
N VAL A 70 -6.57 -14.83 -14.89
CA VAL A 70 -6.41 -15.83 -15.94
C VAL A 70 -5.11 -16.60 -15.72
N ASN A 71 -5.08 -17.85 -16.19
CA ASN A 71 -3.89 -18.66 -16.08
C ASN A 71 -2.76 -18.15 -16.97
N GLN A 72 -1.52 -18.40 -16.54
CA GLN A 72 -0.35 -18.21 -17.37
C GLN A 72 -0.43 -19.05 -18.65
N GLY A 73 0.00 -18.49 -19.78
CA GLY A 73 0.04 -19.20 -21.05
C GLY A 73 -0.48 -18.39 -22.22
N ALA A 74 -0.81 -19.08 -23.29
CA ALA A 74 -1.39 -18.47 -24.48
C ALA A 74 -2.79 -17.92 -24.18
N PHE A 75 -3.08 -16.75 -24.72
CA PHE A 75 -4.39 -16.09 -24.57
C PHE A 75 -4.83 -15.40 -25.86
N GLU A 76 -6.11 -15.21 -25.96
CA GLU A 76 -6.73 -14.29 -26.92
C GLU A 76 -7.25 -13.05 -26.16
N ALA A 77 -7.23 -11.89 -26.82
CA ALA A 77 -7.79 -10.67 -26.25
C ALA A 77 -8.63 -9.93 -27.28
N LYS A 78 -9.76 -9.40 -26.81
CA LYS A 78 -10.59 -8.45 -27.55
C LYS A 78 -10.46 -7.08 -26.93
N LEU A 79 -10.04 -6.10 -27.72
CA LEU A 79 -10.00 -4.70 -27.32
C LEU A 79 -11.13 -3.96 -28.02
N GLU A 80 -11.96 -3.26 -27.29
CA GLU A 80 -13.06 -2.47 -27.82
C GLU A 80 -12.99 -1.03 -27.30
N SER A 81 -13.15 -0.08 -28.21
CA SER A 81 -13.17 1.34 -27.91
C SER A 81 -13.95 2.12 -28.96
N GLN A 82 -14.15 3.41 -28.75
CA GLN A 82 -14.67 4.34 -29.74
C GLN A 82 -13.65 5.44 -29.98
N LEU A 83 -13.19 5.55 -31.23
CA LEU A 83 -12.29 6.63 -31.69
C LEU A 83 -13.14 7.87 -32.00
N ILE A 84 -12.71 9.03 -31.50
CA ILE A 84 -13.34 10.33 -31.74
C ILE A 84 -12.61 11.00 -32.91
N ILE A 85 -13.34 11.33 -33.96
CA ILE A 85 -12.88 12.09 -35.11
C ILE A 85 -13.54 13.47 -35.06
N ASN A 86 -12.75 14.54 -34.98
CA ASN A 86 -13.26 15.90 -34.81
C ASN A 86 -13.67 16.56 -36.13
N ALA A 87 -13.20 16.06 -37.26
CA ALA A 87 -13.57 16.51 -38.60
C ALA A 87 -13.35 15.37 -39.59
N ARG A 88 -14.14 15.36 -40.70
CA ARG A 88 -13.98 14.34 -41.75
C ARG A 88 -12.57 14.33 -42.29
N GLN A 89 -11.89 13.17 -42.19
CA GLN A 89 -10.49 13.00 -42.62
C GLN A 89 -10.20 11.57 -43.07
N LYS A 90 -9.06 11.41 -43.74
CA LYS A 90 -8.50 10.10 -44.04
C LYS A 90 -7.58 9.67 -42.93
N VAL A 91 -7.73 8.45 -42.44
CA VAL A 91 -6.94 7.86 -41.36
C VAL A 91 -6.33 6.55 -41.86
N THR A 92 -5.05 6.39 -41.62
CA THR A 92 -4.32 5.14 -41.85
C THR A 92 -3.96 4.54 -40.49
N PHE A 93 -4.17 3.26 -40.31
CA PHE A 93 -3.84 2.55 -39.09
C PHE A 93 -2.66 1.60 -39.28
N GLU A 94 -1.91 1.39 -38.22
CA GLU A 94 -0.84 0.39 -38.15
C GLU A 94 -0.88 -0.27 -36.75
N MET A 95 -0.78 -1.58 -36.71
CA MET A 95 -0.61 -2.31 -35.45
C MET A 95 0.83 -2.78 -35.32
N ARG A 96 1.51 -2.43 -34.21
CA ARG A 96 2.89 -2.87 -33.90
C ARG A 96 2.89 -3.77 -32.69
N GLY A 97 3.76 -4.79 -32.71
CA GLY A 97 3.92 -5.69 -31.57
C GLY A 97 4.35 -7.10 -31.94
N GLN A 98 4.04 -8.04 -31.07
CA GLN A 98 4.35 -9.47 -31.20
C GLN A 98 3.09 -10.29 -30.93
N GLY A 99 2.67 -11.09 -31.89
CA GLY A 99 1.47 -11.89 -31.88
C GLY A 99 0.77 -11.90 -33.23
N LYS A 100 -0.54 -12.13 -33.22
CA LYS A 100 -1.40 -11.97 -34.39
C LYS A 100 -2.53 -11.02 -34.00
N ALA A 101 -2.86 -10.07 -34.84
CA ALA A 101 -3.92 -9.12 -34.58
C ALA A 101 -4.75 -8.82 -35.82
N LYS A 102 -6.03 -8.49 -35.59
CA LYS A 102 -6.96 -8.01 -36.61
C LYS A 102 -7.64 -6.77 -36.07
N LEU A 103 -7.70 -5.73 -36.87
CA LEU A 103 -8.41 -4.48 -36.59
C LEU A 103 -9.67 -4.39 -37.43
N ALA A 104 -10.78 -4.08 -36.80
CA ALA A 104 -12.01 -3.65 -37.48
C ALA A 104 -12.39 -2.23 -37.02
N VAL A 105 -12.79 -1.40 -37.99
CA VAL A 105 -13.34 -0.07 -37.77
C VAL A 105 -14.77 -0.05 -38.28
N ASN A 106 -15.74 0.26 -37.40
CA ASN A 106 -17.19 0.21 -37.73
C ASN A 106 -17.59 -1.14 -38.34
N ASP A 107 -17.15 -2.25 -37.76
CA ASP A 107 -17.36 -3.63 -38.19
C ASP A 107 -16.69 -4.04 -39.51
N ILE A 108 -15.96 -3.16 -40.16
CA ILE A 108 -15.23 -3.46 -41.40
C ILE A 108 -13.80 -3.85 -41.04
N GLU A 109 -13.37 -5.07 -41.41
CA GLU A 109 -11.96 -5.49 -41.24
C GLU A 109 -11.07 -4.53 -42.04
N THR A 110 -10.23 -3.79 -41.29
CA THR A 110 -9.39 -2.72 -41.85
C THR A 110 -7.92 -3.16 -41.98
N LEU A 111 -7.48 -4.05 -41.07
CA LEU A 111 -6.09 -4.53 -41.04
C LEU A 111 -6.04 -5.90 -40.34
N ASN A 112 -5.25 -6.84 -40.88
CA ASN A 112 -5.15 -8.20 -40.34
C ASN A 112 -3.72 -8.69 -40.07
N SER A 113 -2.77 -7.77 -40.06
CA SER A 113 -1.34 -8.03 -39.83
C SER A 113 -0.73 -7.04 -38.85
N LEU A 114 0.42 -7.42 -38.27
CA LEU A 114 1.26 -6.53 -37.48
C LEU A 114 2.41 -6.02 -38.35
N GLY A 115 2.79 -4.75 -38.15
CA GLY A 115 3.93 -4.12 -38.84
C GLY A 115 3.62 -3.63 -40.25
N GLU A 116 2.38 -3.71 -40.68
CA GLU A 116 1.89 -3.18 -41.96
C GLU A 116 0.89 -2.06 -41.71
N ALA A 117 0.81 -1.11 -42.58
CA ALA A 117 -0.17 -0.04 -42.54
C ALA A 117 -1.42 -0.43 -43.35
N SER A 118 -2.58 0.00 -42.90
CA SER A 118 -3.83 -0.14 -43.64
C SER A 118 -3.86 0.79 -44.87
N GLU A 119 -4.75 0.51 -45.81
CA GLU A 119 -5.16 1.52 -46.75
C GLU A 119 -5.84 2.70 -46.00
N PRO A 120 -5.69 3.94 -46.48
CA PRO A 120 -6.34 5.10 -45.91
C PRO A 120 -7.87 4.97 -45.96
N ILE A 121 -8.54 4.99 -44.83
CA ILE A 121 -10.02 4.99 -44.74
C ILE A 121 -10.53 6.39 -44.40
N THR A 122 -11.66 6.77 -45.02
CA THR A 122 -12.31 8.05 -44.69
C THR A 122 -13.28 7.90 -43.56
N LEU A 123 -13.01 8.62 -42.45
CA LEU A 123 -13.88 8.68 -41.30
C LEU A 123 -14.59 10.05 -41.25
N SER A 124 -15.90 10.06 -40.98
CA SER A 124 -16.68 11.28 -40.77
C SER A 124 -16.38 11.86 -39.37
N GLU A 125 -16.83 13.07 -39.11
CA GLU A 125 -16.88 13.58 -37.73
C GLU A 125 -17.78 12.70 -36.87
N GLY A 126 -17.33 12.40 -35.64
CA GLY A 126 -18.07 11.61 -34.66
C GLY A 126 -17.29 10.47 -34.04
N LYS A 127 -18.01 9.50 -33.51
CA LYS A 127 -17.45 8.31 -32.84
C LYS A 127 -17.45 7.12 -33.78
N HIS A 128 -16.32 6.43 -33.87
CA HIS A 128 -16.14 5.24 -34.71
C HIS A 128 -15.73 4.06 -33.83
N GLU A 129 -16.38 2.93 -33.98
CA GLU A 129 -16.06 1.73 -33.23
C GLU A 129 -14.72 1.15 -33.68
N ILE A 130 -13.85 0.87 -32.71
CA ILE A 130 -12.57 0.20 -32.90
C ILE A 130 -12.64 -1.13 -32.18
N ARG A 131 -12.41 -2.22 -32.91
CA ARG A 131 -12.27 -3.56 -32.35
C ARG A 131 -10.97 -4.18 -32.81
N ILE A 132 -10.18 -4.70 -31.85
CA ILE A 132 -8.98 -5.46 -32.14
C ILE A 132 -9.13 -6.85 -31.54
N HIS A 133 -8.94 -7.87 -32.37
CA HIS A 133 -8.75 -9.24 -31.92
C HIS A 133 -7.28 -9.55 -31.93
N PHE A 134 -6.74 -9.91 -30.76
CA PHE A 134 -5.34 -10.21 -30.59
C PHE A 134 -5.17 -11.64 -30.10
N LYS A 135 -4.13 -12.33 -30.62
CA LYS A 135 -3.71 -13.65 -30.16
C LYS A 135 -2.25 -13.61 -29.79
N SER A 136 -1.93 -13.97 -28.55
CA SER A 136 -0.57 -13.99 -28.04
C SER A 136 0.33 -14.93 -28.83
N PRO A 137 1.63 -14.59 -28.98
CA PRO A 137 2.59 -15.48 -29.62
C PRO A 137 2.94 -16.67 -28.68
N LYS A 138 3.48 -17.73 -29.25
CA LYS A 138 4.05 -18.82 -28.46
C LYS A 138 5.52 -18.53 -28.13
N GLY A 139 5.90 -18.69 -26.86
CA GLY A 139 7.31 -18.63 -26.43
C GLY A 139 7.98 -17.26 -26.55
N LYS A 140 7.22 -16.17 -26.58
CA LYS A 140 7.69 -14.79 -26.62
C LYS A 140 6.74 -13.88 -25.85
N ASP A 141 7.20 -12.68 -25.53
CA ASP A 141 6.34 -11.62 -24.97
C ASP A 141 5.17 -11.35 -25.93
N ALA A 142 3.99 -11.13 -25.36
CA ALA A 142 2.85 -10.65 -26.12
C ALA A 142 2.81 -9.11 -26.09
N ALA A 143 2.81 -8.49 -27.25
CA ALA A 143 2.80 -7.04 -27.36
C ALA A 143 1.89 -6.58 -28.50
N LEU A 144 1.11 -5.54 -28.26
CA LEU A 144 0.27 -4.90 -29.23
C LEU A 144 0.17 -3.41 -28.92
N ARG A 145 0.27 -2.55 -29.95
CA ARG A 145 -0.09 -1.15 -29.85
C ARG A 145 -0.66 -0.66 -31.18
N LEU A 146 -1.79 0.05 -31.10
CA LEU A 146 -2.39 0.67 -32.29
C LEU A 146 -1.80 2.05 -32.50
N PHE A 147 -1.38 2.30 -33.76
CA PHE A 147 -0.92 3.58 -34.27
C PHE A 147 -1.89 4.10 -35.32
N TRP A 148 -1.91 5.39 -35.49
CA TRP A 148 -2.68 6.05 -36.54
C TRP A 148 -1.87 7.18 -37.17
N LYS A 149 -2.27 7.56 -38.39
CA LYS A 149 -1.70 8.64 -39.16
C LYS A 149 -2.82 9.36 -39.92
N THR A 150 -2.70 10.66 -40.07
CA THR A 150 -3.59 11.48 -40.91
C THR A 150 -2.76 12.36 -41.85
N ALA A 151 -3.40 13.28 -42.54
CA ALA A 151 -2.67 14.28 -43.34
C ALA A 151 -1.87 15.27 -42.46
N ASP A 152 -2.31 15.48 -41.22
CA ASP A 152 -1.77 16.51 -40.33
C ASP A 152 -0.59 16.01 -39.49
N PHE A 153 -0.45 14.70 -39.30
CA PHE A 153 0.64 14.09 -38.51
C PHE A 153 1.01 12.69 -39.04
N ASP A 154 2.26 12.29 -38.76
CA ASP A 154 2.75 10.95 -39.11
C ASP A 154 2.36 9.93 -38.01
N PHE A 155 2.74 8.65 -38.18
CA PHE A 155 2.35 7.59 -37.27
C PHE A 155 2.70 7.89 -35.82
N GLU A 156 1.68 8.06 -35.01
CA GLU A 156 1.75 8.12 -33.56
C GLU A 156 0.84 7.05 -32.95
N ALA A 157 1.10 6.67 -31.70
CA ALA A 157 0.20 5.80 -30.98
C ALA A 157 -1.14 6.51 -30.73
N VAL A 158 -2.27 5.83 -30.97
CA VAL A 158 -3.59 6.41 -30.68
C VAL A 158 -3.65 6.88 -29.25
N PRO A 159 -3.73 8.21 -29.00
CA PRO A 159 -3.71 8.75 -27.66
C PRO A 159 -5.06 8.49 -26.97
N SER A 160 -5.02 8.36 -25.64
CA SER A 160 -6.26 8.16 -24.86
C SER A 160 -7.26 9.31 -25.04
N SER A 161 -6.80 10.53 -25.32
CA SER A 161 -7.65 11.69 -25.61
C SER A 161 -8.52 11.52 -26.84
N ALA A 162 -8.07 10.75 -27.84
CA ALA A 162 -8.82 10.43 -29.04
C ALA A 162 -9.85 9.30 -28.84
N LEU A 163 -9.90 8.69 -27.66
CA LEU A 163 -10.85 7.63 -27.34
C LEU A 163 -12.00 8.16 -26.48
N ALA A 164 -13.22 7.74 -26.75
CA ALA A 164 -14.38 8.12 -25.97
C ALA A 164 -14.33 7.53 -24.56
N LYS A 165 -14.80 8.29 -23.57
CA LYS A 165 -15.05 7.76 -22.23
C LYS A 165 -16.12 6.68 -22.30
N ARG A 166 -15.94 5.59 -21.59
CA ARG A 166 -16.95 4.56 -21.41
C ARG A 166 -17.55 4.68 -20.03
N ASP A 167 -18.85 4.81 -19.94
CA ASP A 167 -19.62 4.62 -18.72
C ASP A 167 -19.92 3.13 -18.60
N VAL A 168 -18.97 2.36 -18.14
CA VAL A 168 -19.15 0.93 -17.93
C VAL A 168 -19.12 0.65 -16.44
N THR A 169 -20.27 0.37 -15.88
CA THR A 169 -20.36 -0.36 -14.62
C THR A 169 -19.95 -1.80 -14.90
N MET A 170 -18.68 -2.10 -14.74
CA MET A 170 -18.22 -3.48 -14.80
C MET A 170 -18.61 -4.18 -13.51
N ASP A 171 -19.13 -5.39 -13.63
CA ASP A 171 -19.19 -6.30 -12.50
C ASP A 171 -17.75 -6.71 -12.14
N SER A 172 -17.14 -5.87 -11.32
CA SER A 172 -15.78 -6.03 -10.85
C SER A 172 -15.75 -6.60 -9.43
N SER A 173 -16.74 -7.42 -9.06
CA SER A 173 -16.84 -7.98 -7.71
C SER A 173 -15.54 -8.65 -7.27
N LEU A 174 -14.93 -9.46 -8.16
CA LEU A 174 -13.63 -10.09 -7.91
C LEU A 174 -12.49 -9.06 -7.81
N ARG A 175 -12.49 -8.03 -8.67
CA ARG A 175 -11.48 -6.96 -8.60
C ARG A 175 -11.64 -6.12 -7.36
N THR A 176 -12.87 -5.77 -7.00
CA THR A 176 -13.20 -5.05 -5.77
C THR A 176 -12.80 -5.89 -4.55
N ALA A 177 -13.11 -7.18 -4.54
CA ALA A 177 -12.72 -8.10 -3.47
C ALA A 177 -11.18 -8.18 -3.35
N ARG A 178 -10.46 -8.34 -4.48
CA ARG A 178 -9.00 -8.34 -4.50
C ARG A 178 -8.42 -7.02 -3.98
N HIS A 179 -9.01 -5.89 -4.39
CA HIS A 179 -8.58 -4.57 -3.91
C HIS A 179 -8.81 -4.41 -2.40
N LEU A 180 -9.96 -4.84 -1.89
CA LEU A 180 -10.24 -4.84 -0.45
C LEU A 180 -9.28 -5.73 0.32
N VAL A 181 -9.01 -6.94 -0.17
CA VAL A 181 -8.02 -7.87 0.43
C VAL A 181 -6.64 -7.23 0.47
N ALA A 182 -6.24 -6.53 -0.60
CA ALA A 182 -4.98 -5.80 -0.67
C ALA A 182 -4.94 -4.62 0.32
N GLN A 183 -5.98 -3.78 0.32
CA GLN A 183 -6.07 -2.63 1.22
C GLN A 183 -6.09 -3.03 2.70
N GLN A 184 -6.84 -4.07 3.03
CA GLN A 184 -6.96 -4.56 4.40
C GLN A 184 -5.81 -5.47 4.81
N LYS A 185 -4.87 -5.74 3.89
CA LYS A 185 -3.70 -6.60 4.11
C LYS A 185 -4.04 -8.00 4.65
N CYS A 186 -5.19 -8.54 4.26
CA CYS A 186 -5.66 -9.84 4.75
C CYS A 186 -4.64 -10.96 4.54
N ILE A 187 -3.88 -10.89 3.45
CA ILE A 187 -2.87 -11.90 3.06
C ILE A 187 -1.65 -11.90 4.00
N ALA A 188 -1.42 -10.81 4.74
CA ALA A 188 -0.35 -10.82 5.74
C ALA A 188 -0.55 -11.90 6.81
N CYS A 189 -1.81 -12.33 7.04
CA CYS A 189 -2.18 -13.37 8.01
C CYS A 189 -2.84 -14.59 7.36
N HIS A 190 -3.57 -14.40 6.25
CA HIS A 190 -4.32 -15.45 5.58
C HIS A 190 -3.63 -15.83 4.27
N GLN A 191 -3.06 -17.03 4.22
CA GLN A 191 -2.53 -17.59 2.97
C GLN A 191 -3.67 -18.24 2.19
N THR A 192 -3.75 -17.96 0.89
CA THR A 192 -4.69 -18.60 -0.01
C THR A 192 -3.93 -19.53 -0.95
N ASN A 193 -4.52 -20.69 -1.23
CA ASN A 193 -4.05 -21.55 -2.31
C ASN A 193 -4.62 -21.00 -3.64
N GLU A 194 -3.90 -21.25 -4.76
CA GLU A 194 -4.32 -20.88 -6.12
C GLU A 194 -5.85 -20.96 -6.35
N PRO A 195 -6.46 -20.06 -7.13
CA PRO A 195 -5.86 -19.05 -8.02
C PRO A 195 -5.89 -17.62 -7.47
N LEU A 196 -6.30 -17.41 -6.23
CA LEU A 196 -6.41 -16.08 -5.61
C LEU A 196 -5.13 -15.65 -4.87
N ALA A 197 -4.04 -16.40 -5.04
CA ALA A 197 -2.76 -16.01 -4.47
C ALA A 197 -2.36 -14.62 -4.97
N MET A 198 -1.96 -13.76 -4.04
CA MET A 198 -1.41 -12.44 -4.32
C MET A 198 0.01 -12.38 -3.74
N PRO A 199 0.97 -13.11 -4.34
CA PRO A 199 2.33 -13.21 -3.81
C PRO A 199 3.00 -11.84 -3.66
N GLU A 200 2.61 -10.87 -4.48
CA GLU A 200 3.07 -9.48 -4.41
C GLU A 200 2.65 -8.75 -3.13
N LEU A 201 1.67 -9.27 -2.41
CA LEU A 201 1.15 -8.68 -1.17
C LEU A 201 1.54 -9.50 0.07
N LEU A 202 2.27 -10.60 -0.09
CA LEU A 202 2.76 -11.41 1.01
C LEU A 202 3.84 -10.63 1.78
N GLU A 203 3.41 -9.81 2.72
CA GLU A 203 4.29 -9.28 3.75
C GLU A 203 4.43 -10.36 4.82
N LYS A 204 5.62 -10.91 4.96
CA LYS A 204 5.90 -11.82 6.08
C LYS A 204 5.76 -11.05 7.38
N GLY A 205 4.90 -11.51 8.26
CA GLY A 205 4.85 -11.03 9.61
C GLY A 205 6.20 -11.22 10.33
N PRO A 206 6.49 -10.44 11.38
CA PRO A 206 7.74 -10.62 12.11
C PRO A 206 7.83 -12.01 12.72
N SER A 207 9.00 -12.64 12.66
CA SER A 207 9.22 -13.95 13.30
C SER A 207 8.93 -13.88 14.79
N LEU A 208 8.06 -14.75 15.27
CA LEU A 208 7.73 -14.91 16.69
C LEU A 208 8.71 -15.84 17.41
N THR A 209 9.62 -16.47 16.69
CA THR A 209 10.64 -17.37 17.26
C THR A 209 11.54 -16.61 18.24
N GLY A 210 11.68 -17.12 19.45
CA GLY A 210 12.50 -16.50 20.49
C GLY A 210 11.95 -15.16 21.01
N LEU A 211 10.69 -14.82 20.74
CA LEU A 211 10.08 -13.56 21.16
C LEU A 211 10.17 -13.35 22.67
N GLY A 212 9.94 -14.40 23.47
CA GLY A 212 10.01 -14.34 24.92
C GLY A 212 11.41 -14.09 25.51
N SER A 213 12.47 -14.12 24.68
CA SER A 213 13.80 -13.68 25.08
C SER A 213 14.08 -12.22 24.71
N ARG A 214 13.22 -11.60 23.89
CA ARG A 214 13.42 -10.25 23.35
C ARG A 214 12.43 -9.23 23.87
N LEU A 215 11.15 -9.57 23.92
CA LEU A 215 10.07 -8.63 24.22
C LEU A 215 9.47 -8.86 25.61
N ASN A 216 9.00 -7.78 26.20
CA ASN A 216 8.28 -7.78 27.44
C ASN A 216 6.87 -8.39 27.26
N PRO A 217 6.48 -9.45 27.98
CA PRO A 217 5.19 -10.07 27.82
C PRO A 217 4.00 -9.14 28.10
N ALA A 218 4.12 -8.20 29.02
CA ALA A 218 3.06 -7.22 29.29
C ALA A 218 2.88 -6.28 28.10
N TRP A 219 3.98 -5.82 27.50
CA TRP A 219 3.89 -5.03 26.27
C TRP A 219 3.29 -5.83 25.09
N VAL A 220 3.60 -7.12 25.00
CA VAL A 220 3.02 -8.00 23.96
C VAL A 220 1.50 -8.11 24.16
N ALA A 221 1.03 -8.24 25.40
CA ALA A 221 -0.41 -8.27 25.70
C ALA A 221 -1.10 -6.95 25.31
N ASP A 222 -0.51 -5.81 25.67
CA ASP A 222 -1.03 -4.49 25.32
C ASP A 222 -1.06 -4.30 23.79
N TRP A 223 0.00 -4.77 23.09
CA TRP A 223 0.06 -4.74 21.63
C TRP A 223 -1.04 -5.58 20.98
N ILE A 224 -1.32 -6.79 21.47
CA ILE A 224 -2.40 -7.65 20.96
C ILE A 224 -3.76 -7.02 21.21
N LEU A 225 -3.92 -6.38 22.38
CA LEU A 225 -5.18 -5.76 22.78
C LEU A 225 -5.52 -4.53 21.93
N ASN A 226 -4.56 -3.64 21.70
CA ASN A 226 -4.78 -2.42 20.93
C ASN A 226 -3.50 -1.92 20.24
N PRO A 227 -3.13 -2.51 19.09
CA PRO A 227 -1.91 -2.12 18.36
C PRO A 227 -1.88 -0.65 17.98
N SER A 228 -3.03 -0.10 17.55
CA SER A 228 -3.15 1.28 17.08
C SER A 228 -2.97 2.32 18.19
N ALA A 229 -3.28 1.98 19.45
CA ALA A 229 -3.03 2.86 20.59
C ALA A 229 -1.54 2.96 20.93
N ILE A 230 -0.77 1.91 20.65
CA ILE A 230 0.68 1.91 20.88
C ILE A 230 1.42 2.54 19.70
N ARG A 231 0.94 2.30 18.49
CA ARG A 231 1.53 2.84 17.26
C ARG A 231 0.44 3.21 16.28
N ALA A 232 0.26 4.49 16.02
CA ALA A 232 -0.63 4.97 14.97
C ALA A 232 -0.24 4.34 13.62
N GLY A 233 -1.23 3.86 12.86
CA GLY A 233 -0.99 3.17 11.58
C GLY A 233 -0.42 1.75 11.72
N ALA A 234 -0.53 1.10 12.89
CA ALA A 234 -0.20 -0.32 13.03
C ALA A 234 -1.06 -1.16 12.07
N HIS A 235 -0.41 -2.07 11.32
CA HIS A 235 -1.12 -2.95 10.38
C HIS A 235 -1.79 -4.14 11.07
N MET A 236 -1.36 -4.49 12.26
CA MET A 236 -2.02 -5.53 13.05
C MET A 236 -3.40 -5.04 13.50
N PRO A 237 -4.49 -5.77 13.18
CA PRO A 237 -5.83 -5.39 13.64
C PRO A 237 -6.02 -5.67 15.14
N THR A 238 -6.98 -4.98 15.74
CA THR A 238 -7.48 -5.34 17.07
C THR A 238 -8.27 -6.63 16.96
N MET A 239 -7.71 -7.73 17.45
CA MET A 239 -8.26 -9.08 17.30
C MET A 239 -9.46 -9.35 18.21
N PHE A 240 -9.44 -8.83 19.43
CA PHE A 240 -10.45 -9.09 20.44
C PHE A 240 -11.09 -7.78 20.91
N ARG A 241 -12.42 -7.76 21.02
CA ARG A 241 -13.18 -6.55 21.38
C ARG A 241 -14.24 -6.82 22.47
N ASP A 242 -14.33 -8.06 22.91
CA ASP A 242 -15.24 -8.47 23.98
C ASP A 242 -14.64 -8.21 25.36
N GLU A 243 -15.44 -8.41 26.40
CA GLU A 243 -15.05 -8.19 27.82
C GLU A 243 -13.84 -9.03 28.26
N SER A 244 -13.60 -10.16 27.60
CA SER A 244 -12.46 -11.06 27.88
C SER A 244 -11.21 -10.75 27.03
N ALA A 245 -11.23 -9.67 26.22
CA ALA A 245 -10.14 -9.31 25.32
C ALA A 245 -8.77 -9.20 26.02
N GLY A 246 -8.74 -8.54 27.19
CA GLY A 246 -7.52 -8.40 27.99
C GLY A 246 -6.98 -9.75 28.50
N GLU A 247 -7.87 -10.65 28.93
CA GLU A 247 -7.51 -11.99 29.39
C GLU A 247 -6.95 -12.84 28.21
N LYS A 248 -7.61 -12.80 27.06
CA LYS A 248 -7.13 -13.47 25.83
C LYS A 248 -5.77 -12.98 25.41
N ALA A 249 -5.56 -11.66 25.41
CA ALA A 249 -4.27 -11.05 25.08
C ALA A 249 -3.16 -11.51 26.06
N ALA A 250 -3.46 -11.59 27.36
CA ALA A 250 -2.53 -12.06 28.37
C ALA A 250 -2.18 -13.55 28.19
N HIS A 251 -3.14 -14.40 27.87
CA HIS A 251 -2.89 -15.82 27.56
C HIS A 251 -1.97 -15.98 26.34
N ILE A 252 -2.26 -15.27 25.25
CA ILE A 252 -1.42 -15.29 24.02
C ILE A 252 -0.02 -14.76 24.33
N ALA A 253 0.11 -13.65 25.03
CA ALA A 253 1.41 -13.09 25.39
C ALA A 253 2.24 -14.05 26.24
N THR A 254 1.59 -14.78 27.17
CA THR A 254 2.25 -15.81 27.99
C THR A 254 2.72 -16.98 27.13
N PHE A 255 1.91 -17.44 26.19
CA PHE A 255 2.32 -18.47 25.24
C PHE A 255 3.51 -18.02 24.38
N LEU A 256 3.46 -16.83 23.81
CA LEU A 256 4.55 -16.28 23.00
C LEU A 256 5.82 -16.06 23.82
N ALA A 257 5.70 -15.69 25.08
CA ALA A 257 6.83 -15.54 26.00
C ALA A 257 7.52 -16.86 26.34
N SER A 258 6.86 -18.01 26.14
CA SER A 258 7.47 -19.33 26.30
C SER A 258 8.47 -19.66 25.18
N SER A 259 8.35 -19.01 24.02
CA SER A 259 9.32 -19.13 22.91
C SER A 259 10.62 -18.45 23.27
N ARG A 260 11.61 -19.24 23.71
CA ARG A 260 12.93 -18.73 24.13
C ARG A 260 13.96 -18.91 23.01
N GLY A 261 14.90 -17.95 22.94
CA GLY A 261 16.04 -17.98 22.04
C GLY A 261 17.29 -17.44 22.71
N ARG A 262 18.43 -17.60 22.07
CA ARG A 262 19.69 -16.98 22.52
C ARG A 262 19.71 -15.53 22.08
N VAL A 263 19.85 -14.61 23.04
CA VAL A 263 19.97 -13.17 22.78
C VAL A 263 21.12 -12.65 23.62
N LYS A 264 22.10 -11.99 22.99
CA LYS A 264 23.12 -11.23 23.67
C LYS A 264 22.43 -10.10 24.45
N ARG A 265 22.83 -9.84 25.65
CA ARG A 265 22.31 -8.75 26.48
C ARG A 265 23.46 -7.82 26.82
N LEU A 266 23.25 -6.56 26.54
CA LEU A 266 24.14 -5.47 26.86
C LEU A 266 23.45 -4.56 27.86
N GLY A 267 24.16 -4.11 28.87
CA GLY A 267 23.59 -3.28 29.93
C GLY A 267 24.59 -2.26 30.45
N GLY A 268 24.09 -1.15 30.93
CA GLY A 268 24.88 0.01 31.31
C GLY A 268 24.62 1.17 30.37
N GLY A 269 25.67 1.87 30.01
CA GLY A 269 25.64 3.02 29.10
C GLY A 269 25.31 4.35 29.78
N ASP A 270 25.79 5.42 29.18
CA ASP A 270 25.54 6.79 29.59
C ASP A 270 24.47 7.43 28.73
N PRO A 271 23.33 7.90 29.30
CA PRO A 271 22.27 8.49 28.53
C PRO A 271 22.64 9.84 27.87
N GLU A 272 23.64 10.58 28.41
CA GLU A 272 24.08 11.84 27.81
C GLU A 272 24.84 11.55 26.51
N SER A 273 25.85 10.65 26.57
CA SER A 273 26.58 10.17 25.40
C SER A 273 25.65 9.54 24.36
N GLY A 274 24.64 8.77 24.78
CA GLY A 274 23.61 8.20 23.92
C GLY A 274 22.77 9.25 23.23
N GLY A 275 22.45 10.36 23.91
CA GLY A 275 21.72 11.50 23.34
C GLY A 275 22.53 12.22 22.26
N GLN A 276 23.82 12.41 22.46
CA GLN A 276 24.74 12.97 21.46
C GLN A 276 24.83 12.05 20.24
N LEU A 277 25.05 10.77 20.43
CA LEU A 277 25.12 9.78 19.37
C LEU A 277 23.80 9.67 18.57
N PHE A 278 22.66 9.80 19.24
CA PHE A 278 21.34 9.85 18.58
C PHE A 278 21.24 11.00 17.57
N GLN A 279 21.82 12.17 17.89
CA GLN A 279 21.86 13.32 17.00
C GLN A 279 22.88 13.11 15.87
N GLU A 280 24.08 12.65 16.17
CA GLU A 280 25.17 12.44 15.21
C GLU A 280 24.80 11.43 14.14
N LEU A 281 24.15 10.34 14.50
CA LEU A 281 23.69 9.30 13.58
C LEU A 281 22.39 9.68 12.83
N GLY A 282 21.79 10.81 13.17
CA GLY A 282 20.59 11.31 12.49
C GLY A 282 19.33 10.47 12.73
N CYS A 283 19.22 9.76 13.86
CA CYS A 283 18.08 8.90 14.18
C CYS A 283 16.74 9.65 14.16
N TYR A 284 16.76 10.96 14.45
CA TYR A 284 15.60 11.85 14.40
C TYR A 284 15.01 12.01 12.99
N ALA A 285 15.72 11.64 11.92
CA ALA A 285 15.18 11.69 10.56
C ALA A 285 13.96 10.77 10.39
N CYS A 286 13.97 9.61 11.08
CA CYS A 286 12.92 8.59 11.03
C CYS A 286 12.14 8.45 12.33
N HIS A 287 12.70 8.94 13.46
CA HIS A 287 12.14 8.74 14.80
C HIS A 287 11.75 10.07 15.47
N SER A 288 10.69 10.02 16.28
CA SER A 288 10.27 11.11 17.18
C SER A 288 10.56 10.73 18.63
N ILE A 289 11.08 11.69 19.41
CA ILE A 289 11.30 11.59 20.86
C ILE A 289 10.52 12.65 21.65
N HIS A 290 9.74 13.49 20.96
CA HIS A 290 9.03 14.61 21.57
C HIS A 290 7.52 14.53 21.45
N ASP A 291 7.00 13.91 20.39
CA ASP A 291 5.58 13.89 20.06
C ASP A 291 5.16 12.50 19.56
N GLU A 292 4.08 11.96 20.15
CA GLU A 292 3.48 10.69 19.76
C GLU A 292 2.59 10.84 18.50
N THR A 293 2.21 12.05 18.13
CA THR A 293 1.35 12.36 16.97
C THR A 293 2.13 12.62 15.68
N SER A 294 3.45 12.57 15.74
CA SER A 294 4.32 12.76 14.60
C SER A 294 4.15 11.65 13.54
N ASP A 295 4.33 11.99 12.27
CA ASP A 295 4.42 11.00 11.17
C ASP A 295 5.62 10.06 11.29
N ARG A 296 6.55 10.35 12.21
CA ARG A 296 7.71 9.53 12.51
C ARG A 296 7.38 8.49 13.59
N ILE A 297 8.17 7.42 13.60
CA ILE A 297 8.03 6.37 14.63
C ILE A 297 8.43 6.92 15.99
N SER A 298 7.47 7.01 16.93
CA SER A 298 7.73 7.44 18.30
C SER A 298 8.59 6.42 19.06
N LEU A 299 9.59 6.93 19.79
CA LEU A 299 10.45 6.14 20.67
C LEU A 299 10.16 6.35 22.17
N LEU A 300 9.13 7.12 22.52
CA LEU A 300 8.81 7.50 23.90
C LEU A 300 8.46 6.30 24.80
N SER A 301 8.05 5.18 24.24
CA SER A 301 7.66 3.97 24.96
C SER A 301 8.51 2.73 24.60
N VAL A 302 9.67 2.92 23.96
CA VAL A 302 10.49 1.79 23.50
C VAL A 302 11.03 0.93 24.66
N ASP A 303 11.24 1.54 25.83
CA ASP A 303 11.66 0.82 27.05
C ASP A 303 10.63 -0.23 27.51
N LYS A 304 9.35 0.02 27.26
CA LYS A 304 8.27 -0.93 27.59
C LYS A 304 8.33 -2.19 26.75
N LYS A 305 8.82 -2.07 25.52
CA LYS A 305 8.81 -3.13 24.51
C LYS A 305 9.86 -4.20 24.75
N PHE A 306 11.09 -3.80 25.04
CA PHE A 306 12.22 -4.71 25.10
C PHE A 306 12.53 -5.17 26.51
N LEU A 307 12.96 -6.44 26.65
CA LEU A 307 13.56 -6.92 27.90
C LEU A 307 14.91 -6.23 28.15
N ASN A 308 15.31 -6.17 29.43
CA ASN A 308 16.56 -5.53 29.81
C ASN A 308 17.74 -6.08 29.01
N GLY A 309 18.57 -5.17 28.49
CA GLY A 309 19.75 -5.48 27.71
C GLY A 309 19.52 -5.87 26.25
N VAL A 310 18.27 -6.02 25.81
CA VAL A 310 17.95 -6.42 24.43
C VAL A 310 17.87 -5.23 23.48
N LEU A 311 17.49 -4.06 23.98
CA LEU A 311 17.39 -2.86 23.13
C LEU A 311 18.75 -2.52 22.50
N ALA A 312 19.84 -2.59 23.27
CA ALA A 312 21.20 -2.32 22.77
C ALA A 312 21.59 -3.28 21.64
N THR A 313 21.35 -4.58 21.81
CA THR A 313 21.64 -5.57 20.75
C THR A 313 20.75 -5.43 19.52
N PHE A 314 19.50 -4.96 19.71
CA PHE A 314 18.64 -4.61 18.60
C PHE A 314 19.20 -3.41 17.80
N LEU A 315 19.71 -2.39 18.47
CA LEU A 315 20.31 -1.22 17.84
C LEU A 315 21.55 -1.56 17.01
N GLN A 316 22.36 -2.54 17.47
CA GLN A 316 23.52 -3.03 16.72
C GLN A 316 23.11 -3.76 15.42
N THR A 317 22.13 -4.65 15.51
CA THR A 317 21.76 -5.54 14.40
C THR A 317 20.23 -5.65 14.26
N PRO A 318 19.54 -4.59 13.77
CA PRO A 318 18.08 -4.59 13.64
C PRO A 318 17.54 -5.73 12.79
N THR A 319 18.24 -6.07 11.71
CA THR A 319 17.86 -7.13 10.77
C THR A 319 18.01 -8.55 11.33
N GLN A 320 18.85 -8.77 12.32
CA GLN A 320 18.92 -10.05 13.03
C GLN A 320 17.64 -10.32 13.84
N HIS A 321 17.02 -9.26 14.36
CA HIS A 321 15.77 -9.35 15.11
C HIS A 321 14.55 -9.36 14.20
N TYR A 322 14.60 -8.57 13.14
CA TYR A 322 13.56 -8.42 12.14
C TYR A 322 14.20 -8.35 10.75
N PRO A 323 14.24 -9.48 10.01
CA PRO A 323 14.94 -9.55 8.70
C PRO A 323 14.51 -8.48 7.70
N ASP A 324 13.25 -8.08 7.74
CA ASP A 324 12.67 -7.08 6.85
C ASP A 324 12.70 -5.65 7.45
N SER A 325 13.55 -5.43 8.47
CA SER A 325 13.69 -4.10 9.09
C SER A 325 14.23 -3.08 8.09
N ARG A 326 13.55 -1.93 8.01
CA ARG A 326 14.05 -0.77 7.25
C ARG A 326 15.08 0.07 8.04
N MET A 327 15.24 -0.24 9.31
CA MET A 327 16.25 0.42 10.15
C MET A 327 17.64 -0.04 9.70
N PRO A 328 18.54 0.88 9.31
CA PRO A 328 19.89 0.52 8.89
C PRO A 328 20.72 0.01 10.08
N SER A 329 21.78 -0.73 9.80
CA SER A 329 22.85 -1.00 10.75
C SER A 329 23.81 0.19 10.77
N PHE A 330 24.21 0.62 11.95
CA PHE A 330 25.14 1.74 12.16
C PHE A 330 26.50 1.28 12.63
N ASP A 331 26.78 -0.02 12.61
CA ASP A 331 28.04 -0.64 13.05
C ASP A 331 28.49 -0.21 14.47
N LEU A 332 27.50 -0.10 15.36
CA LEU A 332 27.71 0.35 16.73
C LEU A 332 28.56 -0.65 17.52
N SER A 333 29.56 -0.15 18.25
CA SER A 333 30.24 -0.89 19.30
C SER A 333 29.26 -1.24 20.45
N ASP A 334 29.66 -2.16 21.32
CA ASP A 334 28.86 -2.51 22.50
C ASP A 334 28.57 -1.28 23.36
N SER A 335 29.55 -0.42 23.61
CA SER A 335 29.40 0.80 24.41
C SER A 335 28.43 1.80 23.78
N GLU A 336 28.58 2.09 22.49
CA GLU A 336 27.69 3.03 21.80
C GLU A 336 26.24 2.52 21.77
N ALA A 337 26.04 1.23 21.59
CA ALA A 337 24.72 0.62 21.65
C ALA A 337 24.09 0.68 23.05
N GLU A 338 24.93 0.52 24.11
CA GLU A 338 24.51 0.66 25.51
C GLU A 338 24.14 2.12 25.83
N ASP A 339 24.93 3.10 25.39
CA ASP A 339 24.67 4.52 25.56
C ASP A 339 23.37 4.94 24.89
N LEU A 340 23.19 4.59 23.62
CA LEU A 340 21.93 4.82 22.90
C LEU A 340 20.73 4.17 23.60
N ALA A 341 20.87 2.92 24.05
CA ALA A 341 19.80 2.23 24.76
C ALA A 341 19.50 2.88 26.12
N ALA A 342 20.52 3.39 26.83
CA ALA A 342 20.35 4.14 28.06
C ALA A 342 19.60 5.46 27.82
N PHE A 343 19.97 6.21 26.79
CA PHE A 343 19.25 7.41 26.36
C PHE A 343 17.79 7.12 26.04
N LEU A 344 17.51 6.14 25.17
CA LEU A 344 16.14 5.81 24.79
C LEU A 344 15.29 5.35 25.97
N ARG A 345 15.88 4.64 26.94
CA ARG A 345 15.19 4.27 28.20
C ARG A 345 14.87 5.47 29.07
N SER A 346 15.75 6.48 29.09
CA SER A 346 15.53 7.71 29.86
C SER A 346 14.34 8.54 29.37
N LEU A 347 13.92 8.38 28.10
CA LEU A 347 12.77 9.06 27.50
C LEU A 347 11.42 8.56 28.03
N ASN A 348 11.39 7.41 28.70
CA ASN A 348 10.14 6.84 29.19
C ASN A 348 9.54 7.71 30.29
N LYS A 349 8.39 8.30 30.01
CA LYS A 349 7.62 9.14 30.96
C LYS A 349 6.72 8.33 31.91
N ASP A 350 6.36 7.12 31.51
CA ASP A 350 5.45 6.27 32.29
C ASP A 350 6.23 5.32 33.21
N LYS A 351 6.54 5.81 34.39
CA LYS A 351 7.25 5.04 35.43
C LYS A 351 6.41 3.91 36.06
N ASN A 352 5.09 3.88 35.79
CA ASN A 352 4.16 2.93 36.37
C ASN A 352 3.85 1.73 35.47
N PHE A 353 4.49 1.63 34.31
CA PHE A 353 4.28 0.49 33.42
C PHE A 353 4.70 -0.82 34.11
N LYS A 354 3.74 -1.71 34.32
CA LYS A 354 3.98 -3.04 34.88
C LYS A 354 4.72 -3.90 33.85
N LYS A 355 5.95 -4.29 34.16
CA LYS A 355 6.76 -5.16 33.26
C LYS A 355 6.36 -6.63 33.33
N GLU A 356 5.49 -7.02 34.23
CA GLU A 356 5.07 -8.39 34.44
C GLU A 356 3.57 -8.55 34.20
N LEU A 357 3.20 -9.63 33.49
CA LEU A 357 1.80 -10.05 33.41
C LEU A 357 1.39 -10.63 34.74
N SER A 358 0.22 -10.20 35.25
CA SER A 358 -0.33 -10.69 36.50
C SER A 358 -0.93 -12.10 36.36
N PHE A 359 -1.25 -12.54 35.15
CA PHE A 359 -1.83 -13.85 34.87
C PHE A 359 -1.63 -14.21 33.38
N GLY A 360 -1.71 -15.50 33.05
CA GLY A 360 -1.68 -16.02 31.69
C GLY A 360 -1.51 -17.55 31.74
N ASN A 361 -2.21 -18.23 30.84
CA ASN A 361 -2.07 -19.67 30.64
C ASN A 361 -1.55 -19.94 29.23
N PRO A 362 -0.36 -20.53 29.07
CA PRO A 362 0.25 -20.73 27.76
C PRO A 362 -0.53 -21.71 26.85
N ASP A 363 -1.22 -22.70 27.43
CA ASP A 363 -1.99 -23.68 26.64
C ASP A 363 -3.25 -23.04 26.06
N ILE A 364 -3.95 -22.22 26.85
CA ILE A 364 -5.06 -21.39 26.37
C ILE A 364 -4.56 -20.44 25.30
N GLY A 365 -3.42 -19.78 25.55
CA GLY A 365 -2.79 -18.87 24.60
C GLY A 365 -2.44 -19.54 23.27
N LYS A 366 -1.90 -20.76 23.30
CA LYS A 366 -1.61 -21.57 22.11
C LYS A 366 -2.88 -21.82 21.28
N ASN A 367 -3.95 -22.24 21.97
CA ASN A 367 -5.23 -22.52 21.29
C ASN A 367 -5.83 -21.25 20.68
N LEU A 368 -5.72 -20.10 21.37
CA LEU A 368 -6.16 -18.83 20.85
C LEU A 368 -5.36 -18.39 19.63
N VAL A 369 -4.03 -18.55 19.60
CA VAL A 369 -3.19 -18.25 18.43
C VAL A 369 -3.67 -19.06 17.23
N ILE A 370 -3.87 -20.36 17.39
CA ILE A 370 -4.33 -21.24 16.31
C ILE A 370 -5.74 -20.88 15.83
N SER A 371 -6.68 -20.65 16.76
CA SER A 371 -8.08 -20.37 16.39
C SER A 371 -8.32 -18.96 15.86
N SER A 372 -7.46 -18.01 16.18
CA SER A 372 -7.56 -16.62 15.72
C SER A 372 -6.73 -16.34 14.45
N GLY A 373 -5.98 -17.33 13.96
CA GLY A 373 -5.15 -17.18 12.75
C GLY A 373 -3.93 -16.26 12.94
N CYS A 374 -3.41 -16.18 14.15
CA CYS A 374 -2.24 -15.36 14.47
C CYS A 374 -0.92 -15.98 13.99
#